data_f4634dea047dd10d297f68b4c7c13a18
#
_entry.id   f4634dea047dd10d297f68b4c7c13a18
#
_cell.length_a   1.000
_cell.length_b   1.000
_cell.length_c   1.000
_cell.angle_alpha   90.00
_cell.angle_beta   90.00
_cell.angle_gamma   90.00
#
_symmetry.space_group_name_H-M   'P 1'
#
loop_
_entity.id
_entity.type
_entity.pdbx_description
1 polymer ?
#
loop_
_entity_poly.entity_id
_entity_poly.type
_entity_poly.pdbx_seq_one_letter_code
_entity_poly.pdbx_strand_id
1 'polypeptide(L)'
;GAALILAPTYIAEISTAENRGKLVSIQQLNIVLGFFAAFLSNYYFNQYNVSGSQLLSDENVWRWMLGVEFFPAILYFGLLFFVPKSPRWLYTKNYIDQAKQVLERIHGSEQAEVEIESIEKNLEDSETSKSVSVRDLFAPALRFIMIVGITLGILQQVTGINAIYFYATSIFKQTGIGTDAAFSSGVL
;
A
#
# COMPACT_ATOMS: atom_id res chain seq x y z
N GLY A 1 -3.61 7.73 1.70
CA GLY A 1 -2.51 8.59 1.24
C GLY A 1 -1.15 8.06 1.64
N ALA A 2 -0.62 8.47 2.82
CA ALA A 2 0.76 8.20 3.20
C ALA A 2 1.15 6.70 3.20
N ALA A 3 0.29 5.83 3.67
CA ALA A 3 0.55 4.39 3.73
C ALA A 3 0.82 3.75 2.35
N LEU A 4 0.21 4.27 1.29
CA LEU A 4 0.42 3.78 -0.08
C LEU A 4 1.85 4.04 -0.59
N ILE A 5 2.52 5.06 -0.05
CA ILE A 5 3.91 5.39 -0.41
C ILE A 5 4.89 4.73 0.57
N LEU A 6 4.57 4.74 1.86
CA LEU A 6 5.46 4.22 2.90
C LEU A 6 5.59 2.69 2.86
N ALA A 7 4.52 1.97 2.56
CA ALA A 7 4.55 0.51 2.55
C ALA A 7 5.49 -0.07 1.47
N PRO A 8 5.41 0.34 0.17
CA PRO A 8 6.38 -0.12 -0.83
C PRO A 8 7.82 0.29 -0.51
N THR A 9 8.02 1.51 0.03
CA THR A 9 9.35 1.98 0.43
C THR A 9 9.93 1.11 1.54
N TYR A 10 9.15 0.84 2.59
CA TYR A 10 9.56 -0.04 3.68
C TYR A 10 9.87 -1.46 3.18
N ILE A 11 9.01 -2.03 2.33
CA ILE A 11 9.24 -3.34 1.70
C ILE A 11 10.56 -3.33 0.90
N ALA A 12 10.83 -2.24 0.16
CA ALA A 12 12.06 -2.12 -0.62
C ALA A 12 13.32 -2.03 0.26
N GLU A 13 13.21 -1.50 1.48
CA GLU A 13 14.32 -1.38 2.44
C GLU A 13 14.62 -2.67 3.21
N ILE A 14 13.62 -3.52 3.42
CA ILE A 14 13.77 -4.79 4.16
C ILE A 14 13.94 -6.01 3.25
N SER A 15 13.70 -5.88 1.94
CA SER A 15 13.75 -6.99 1.00
C SER A 15 15.06 -7.04 0.23
N THR A 16 15.56 -8.25 -0.03
CA THR A 16 16.65 -8.47 -0.98
C THR A 16 16.23 -8.06 -2.39
N ALA A 17 17.17 -7.67 -3.24
CA ALA A 17 16.93 -7.28 -4.62
C ALA A 17 16.11 -8.34 -5.40
N GLU A 18 16.37 -9.62 -5.13
CA GLU A 18 15.70 -10.76 -5.76
C GLU A 18 14.21 -10.87 -5.36
N ASN A 19 13.88 -10.65 -4.10
CA ASN A 19 12.53 -10.85 -3.56
C ASN A 19 11.66 -9.57 -3.57
N ARG A 20 12.27 -8.41 -3.81
CA ARG A 20 11.57 -7.11 -3.80
C ARG A 20 10.33 -7.08 -4.70
N GLY A 21 10.46 -7.59 -5.93
CA GLY A 21 9.35 -7.63 -6.88
C GLY A 21 8.18 -8.50 -6.39
N LYS A 22 8.47 -9.66 -5.81
CA LYS A 22 7.46 -10.56 -5.24
C LYS A 22 6.71 -9.91 -4.07
N LEU A 23 7.43 -9.27 -3.14
CA LEU A 23 6.83 -8.63 -1.97
C LEU A 23 5.96 -7.43 -2.34
N VAL A 24 6.40 -6.62 -3.32
CA VAL A 24 5.58 -5.51 -3.84
C VAL A 24 4.33 -6.05 -4.56
N SER A 25 4.43 -7.16 -5.29
CA SER A 25 3.26 -7.80 -5.92
C SER A 25 2.27 -8.33 -4.89
N ILE A 26 2.74 -8.93 -3.78
CA ILE A 26 1.89 -9.37 -2.66
C ILE A 26 1.19 -8.17 -2.01
N GLN A 27 1.89 -7.05 -1.84
CA GLN A 27 1.28 -5.82 -1.34
C GLN A 27 0.14 -5.34 -2.25
N GLN A 28 0.35 -5.35 -3.56
CA GLN A 28 -0.69 -4.99 -4.52
C GLN A 28 -1.89 -5.95 -4.46
N LEU A 29 -1.63 -7.25 -4.32
CA LEU A 29 -2.69 -8.25 -4.11
C LEU A 29 -3.51 -7.95 -2.85
N ASN A 30 -2.86 -7.59 -1.73
CA ASN A 30 -3.55 -7.23 -0.49
C ASN A 30 -4.47 -6.01 -0.65
N ILE A 31 -4.09 -5.02 -1.48
CA ILE A 31 -4.95 -3.88 -1.78
C ILE A 31 -6.21 -4.35 -2.50
N VAL A 32 -6.07 -5.21 -3.52
CA VAL A 32 -7.23 -5.75 -4.28
C VAL A 32 -8.12 -6.60 -3.38
N LEU A 33 -7.54 -7.45 -2.52
CA LEU A 33 -8.30 -8.24 -1.55
C LEU A 33 -9.04 -7.34 -0.54
N GLY A 34 -8.44 -6.22 -0.14
CA GLY A 34 -9.10 -5.23 0.71
C GLY A 34 -10.34 -4.61 0.04
N PHE A 35 -10.23 -4.23 -1.23
CA PHE A 35 -11.38 -3.77 -2.02
C PHE A 35 -12.47 -4.83 -2.12
N PHE A 36 -12.09 -6.06 -2.45
CA PHE A 36 -13.03 -7.18 -2.53
C PHE A 36 -13.77 -7.39 -1.19
N ALA A 37 -13.05 -7.42 -0.08
CA ALA A 37 -13.63 -7.57 1.24
C ALA A 37 -14.58 -6.42 1.60
N ALA A 38 -14.26 -5.18 1.23
CA ALA A 38 -15.11 -4.02 1.44
C ALA A 38 -16.43 -4.11 0.64
N PHE A 39 -16.35 -4.46 -0.65
CA PHE A 39 -17.54 -4.67 -1.47
C PHE A 39 -18.42 -5.80 -0.94
N LEU A 40 -17.80 -6.92 -0.56
CA LEU A 40 -18.51 -8.07 -0.01
C LEU A 40 -19.22 -7.71 1.31
N SER A 41 -18.54 -7.00 2.20
CA SER A 41 -19.11 -6.50 3.45
C SER A 41 -20.32 -5.59 3.19
N ASN A 42 -20.19 -4.61 2.29
CA ASN A 42 -21.27 -3.71 1.93
C ASN A 42 -22.48 -4.44 1.32
N TYR A 43 -22.21 -5.46 0.49
CA TYR A 43 -23.26 -6.32 -0.06
C TYR A 43 -24.05 -7.03 1.04
N TYR A 44 -23.35 -7.65 2.01
CA TYR A 44 -24.01 -8.31 3.13
C TYR A 44 -24.85 -7.35 3.98
N PHE A 45 -24.33 -6.18 4.32
CA PHE A 45 -25.09 -5.19 5.07
C PHE A 45 -26.34 -4.71 4.33
N ASN A 46 -26.25 -4.50 3.02
CA ASN A 46 -27.40 -4.15 2.21
C ASN A 46 -28.46 -5.26 2.20
N GLN A 47 -28.04 -6.51 2.06
CA GLN A 47 -28.93 -7.67 2.08
C GLN A 47 -29.65 -7.84 3.43
N TYR A 48 -28.93 -7.68 4.54
CA TYR A 48 -29.51 -7.75 5.88
C TYR A 48 -30.48 -6.60 6.16
N ASN A 49 -30.24 -5.41 5.62
CA ASN A 49 -31.17 -4.29 5.71
C ASN A 49 -32.47 -4.59 5.00
N VAL A 50 -32.41 -5.13 3.79
CA VAL A 50 -33.61 -5.54 3.00
C VAL A 50 -34.42 -6.65 3.70
N SER A 51 -33.72 -7.51 4.47
CA SER A 51 -34.39 -8.61 5.22
C SER A 51 -35.13 -8.16 6.47
N GLY A 52 -35.19 -6.84 6.77
CA GLY A 52 -36.03 -6.29 7.86
C GLY A 52 -35.48 -6.53 9.26
N SER A 53 -34.16 -6.61 9.42
CA SER A 53 -33.57 -6.72 10.76
C SER A 53 -33.79 -5.43 11.56
N GLN A 54 -34.25 -5.55 12.81
CA GLN A 54 -34.53 -4.40 13.69
C GLN A 54 -33.32 -3.53 14.01
N LEU A 55 -32.11 -4.04 13.80
CA LEU A 55 -30.83 -3.37 14.08
C LEU A 55 -30.32 -2.53 12.91
N LEU A 56 -30.73 -2.85 11.68
CA LEU A 56 -30.31 -2.19 10.45
C LEU A 56 -31.52 -1.51 9.83
N SER A 57 -31.54 -0.18 9.88
CA SER A 57 -32.56 0.64 9.17
C SER A 57 -31.83 1.38 8.03
N ASP A 58 -32.61 1.79 7.01
CA ASP A 58 -32.09 2.58 5.88
C ASP A 58 -31.30 3.82 6.33
N GLU A 59 -31.65 4.38 7.50
CA GLU A 59 -30.96 5.53 8.08
C GLU A 59 -29.59 5.18 8.70
N ASN A 60 -29.40 3.93 9.14
CA ASN A 60 -28.21 3.54 9.93
C ASN A 60 -27.25 2.58 9.19
N VAL A 61 -27.67 1.95 8.09
CA VAL A 61 -26.87 0.94 7.39
C VAL A 61 -25.49 1.46 6.96
N TRP A 62 -25.42 2.69 6.50
CA TRP A 62 -24.16 3.31 6.11
C TRP A 62 -23.17 3.46 7.27
N ARG A 63 -23.67 3.64 8.50
CA ARG A 63 -22.81 3.70 9.70
C ARG A 63 -22.18 2.36 10.00
N TRP A 64 -22.92 1.28 9.81
CA TRP A 64 -22.41 -0.07 9.97
C TRP A 64 -21.39 -0.43 8.87
N MET A 65 -21.67 -0.04 7.63
CA MET A 65 -20.74 -0.22 6.51
C MET A 65 -19.39 0.47 6.80
N LEU A 66 -19.39 1.70 7.31
CA LEU A 66 -18.17 2.39 7.73
C LEU A 66 -17.57 1.80 9.01
N GLY A 67 -18.41 1.35 9.95
CA GLY A 67 -17.98 0.79 11.22
C GLY A 67 -17.18 -0.51 11.08
N VAL A 68 -17.46 -1.31 10.07
CA VAL A 68 -16.73 -2.56 9.81
C VAL A 68 -15.25 -2.32 9.52
N GLU A 69 -14.87 -1.18 8.96
CA GLU A 69 -13.47 -0.83 8.71
C GLU A 69 -12.65 -0.70 10.00
N PHE A 70 -13.30 -0.55 11.15
CA PHE A 70 -12.66 -0.48 12.45
C PHE A 70 -11.90 -1.78 12.81
N PHE A 71 -12.43 -2.95 12.43
CA PHE A 71 -11.79 -4.23 12.74
C PHE A 71 -10.44 -4.41 12.04
N PRO A 72 -10.34 -4.28 10.70
CA PRO A 72 -9.05 -4.36 10.04
C PRO A 72 -8.09 -3.23 10.45
N ALA A 73 -8.62 -2.04 10.79
CA ALA A 73 -7.79 -0.94 11.26
C ALA A 73 -7.14 -1.24 12.62
N ILE A 74 -7.88 -1.80 13.58
CA ILE A 74 -7.33 -2.23 14.88
C ILE A 74 -6.31 -3.35 14.70
N LEU A 75 -6.65 -4.35 13.87
CA LEU A 75 -5.73 -5.45 13.58
C LEU A 75 -4.41 -4.91 12.98
N TYR A 76 -4.51 -4.03 12.00
CA TYR A 76 -3.36 -3.39 11.38
C TYR A 76 -2.54 -2.60 12.41
N PHE A 77 -3.22 -1.79 13.24
CA PHE A 77 -2.57 -1.01 14.30
C PHE A 77 -1.81 -1.92 15.28
N GLY A 78 -2.44 -3.03 15.72
CA GLY A 78 -1.79 -4.02 16.59
C GLY A 78 -0.57 -4.68 15.94
N LEU A 79 -0.67 -5.05 14.66
CA LEU A 79 0.43 -5.67 13.92
C LEU A 79 1.61 -4.71 13.71
N LEU A 80 1.40 -3.39 13.64
CA LEU A 80 2.48 -2.42 13.50
C LEU A 80 3.49 -2.46 14.66
N PHE A 81 3.07 -2.87 15.87
CA PHE A 81 4.00 -3.01 17.00
C PHE A 81 4.99 -4.15 16.85
N PHE A 82 4.69 -5.14 16.00
CA PHE A 82 5.56 -6.28 15.72
C PHE A 82 6.50 -6.04 14.53
N VAL A 83 6.26 -4.98 13.78
CA VAL A 83 7.07 -4.65 12.60
C VAL A 83 8.41 -4.04 13.06
N PRO A 84 9.57 -4.62 12.67
CA PRO A 84 10.87 -4.08 13.04
C PRO A 84 11.11 -2.73 12.36
N LYS A 85 11.97 -1.92 12.97
CA LYS A 85 12.38 -0.65 12.35
C LYS A 85 13.20 -0.93 11.10
N SER A 86 13.13 -0.02 10.11
CA SER A 86 13.96 -0.13 8.90
C SER A 86 15.45 -0.20 9.24
N PRO A 87 16.21 -1.18 8.72
CA PRO A 87 17.65 -1.27 8.94
C PRO A 87 18.40 -0.02 8.45
N ARG A 88 17.98 0.53 7.32
CA ARG A 88 18.55 1.76 6.76
C ARG A 88 18.34 2.96 7.68
N TRP A 89 17.15 3.10 8.25
CA TRP A 89 16.86 4.15 9.23
C TRP A 89 17.68 3.97 10.52
N LEU A 90 17.82 2.74 11.01
CA LEU A 90 18.64 2.46 12.19
C LEU A 90 20.08 2.83 11.95
N TYR A 91 20.63 2.51 10.77
CA TYR A 91 21.99 2.85 10.39
C TYR A 91 22.22 4.38 10.35
N THR A 92 21.30 5.15 9.72
CA THR A 92 21.38 6.62 9.68
C THR A 92 21.29 7.27 11.07
N LYS A 93 20.71 6.58 12.05
CA LYS A 93 20.67 7.03 13.45
C LYS A 93 21.83 6.51 14.29
N ASN A 94 22.81 5.87 13.68
CA ASN A 94 23.98 5.29 14.32
C ASN A 94 23.68 4.12 15.30
N TYR A 95 22.52 3.44 15.09
CA TYR A 95 22.16 2.22 15.82
C TYR A 95 22.59 0.98 15.03
N ILE A 96 23.89 0.86 14.76
CA ILE A 96 24.47 -0.16 13.86
C ILE A 96 24.17 -1.58 14.34
N ASP A 97 24.33 -1.84 15.65
CA ASP A 97 24.05 -3.17 16.23
C ASP A 97 22.61 -3.60 16.06
N GLN A 98 21.65 -2.66 16.20
CA GLN A 98 20.25 -2.96 16.01
C GLN A 98 19.93 -3.19 14.52
N ALA A 99 20.54 -2.44 13.62
CA ALA A 99 20.41 -2.66 12.18
C ALA A 99 20.89 -4.05 11.80
N LYS A 100 22.05 -4.47 12.34
CA LYS A 100 22.62 -5.80 12.13
C LYS A 100 21.67 -6.90 12.63
N GLN A 101 21.17 -6.78 13.86
CA GLN A 101 20.22 -7.75 14.43
C GLN A 101 18.95 -7.89 13.60
N VAL A 102 18.40 -6.78 13.08
CA VAL A 102 17.21 -6.83 12.22
C VAL A 102 17.51 -7.54 10.91
N LEU A 103 18.65 -7.23 10.27
CA LEU A 103 19.04 -7.89 9.01
C LEU A 103 19.35 -9.38 9.22
N GLU A 104 20.07 -9.75 10.28
CA GLU A 104 20.32 -11.15 10.64
C GLU A 104 19.02 -11.93 10.85
N ARG A 105 18.02 -11.30 11.47
CA ARG A 105 16.71 -11.91 11.71
C ARG A 105 15.92 -12.15 10.43
N ILE A 106 16.08 -11.28 9.43
CA ILE A 106 15.32 -11.32 8.17
C ILE A 106 16.03 -12.15 7.10
N HIS A 107 17.35 -12.00 6.96
CA HIS A 107 18.13 -12.56 5.85
C HIS A 107 19.16 -13.61 6.27
N GLY A 108 19.41 -13.79 7.58
CA GLY A 108 20.49 -14.63 8.09
C GLY A 108 21.83 -13.87 8.16
N SER A 109 22.79 -14.45 8.88
CA SER A 109 24.06 -13.76 9.21
C SER A 109 24.91 -13.41 8.01
N GLU A 110 25.00 -14.29 7.00
CA GLU A 110 25.85 -14.11 5.84
C GLU A 110 25.35 -12.97 4.93
N GLN A 111 24.05 -12.90 4.68
CA GLN A 111 23.46 -11.85 3.86
C GLN A 111 23.36 -10.51 4.59
N ALA A 112 23.23 -10.54 5.92
CA ALA A 112 23.19 -9.32 6.72
C ALA A 112 24.47 -8.49 6.63
N GLU A 113 25.64 -9.12 6.56
CA GLU A 113 26.91 -8.42 6.41
C GLU A 113 27.03 -7.72 5.05
N VAL A 114 26.63 -8.40 3.99
CA VAL A 114 26.62 -7.84 2.62
C VAL A 114 25.65 -6.64 2.51
N GLU A 115 24.48 -6.76 3.12
CA GLU A 115 23.49 -5.67 3.12
C GLU A 115 23.96 -4.47 3.94
N ILE A 116 24.64 -4.67 5.07
CA ILE A 116 25.20 -3.58 5.87
C ILE A 116 26.28 -2.84 5.07
N GLU A 117 27.21 -3.56 4.45
CA GLU A 117 28.24 -2.95 3.60
C GLU A 117 27.62 -2.16 2.45
N SER A 118 26.55 -2.68 1.85
CA SER A 118 25.78 -1.99 0.82
C SER A 118 25.13 -0.70 1.35
N ILE A 119 24.56 -0.72 2.55
CA ILE A 119 23.94 0.45 3.18
C ILE A 119 25.01 1.49 3.50
N GLU A 120 26.13 1.08 4.07
CA GLU A 120 27.27 1.94 4.40
C GLU A 120 27.80 2.67 3.16
N LYS A 121 28.11 1.94 2.11
CA LYS A 121 28.58 2.49 0.85
C LYS A 121 27.58 3.49 0.22
N ASN A 122 26.29 3.15 0.22
CA ASN A 122 25.26 4.06 -0.30
C ASN A 122 25.10 5.34 0.54
N LEU A 123 25.36 5.28 1.85
CA LEU A 123 25.31 6.45 2.72
C LEU A 123 26.56 7.32 2.58
N GLU A 124 27.74 6.73 2.48
CA GLU A 124 29.00 7.46 2.20
C GLU A 124 28.93 8.19 0.86
N ASP A 125 28.42 7.53 -0.18
CA ASP A 125 28.17 8.15 -1.49
C ASP A 125 27.15 9.30 -1.38
N SER A 126 26.18 9.20 -0.49
CA SER A 126 25.18 10.24 -0.24
C SER A 126 25.73 11.42 0.56
N GLU A 127 26.62 11.19 1.52
CA GLU A 127 27.27 12.25 2.31
C GLU A 127 28.32 13.03 1.49
N THR A 128 29.00 12.34 0.60
CA THR A 128 29.96 12.96 -0.35
C THR A 128 29.25 13.72 -1.47
N SER A 129 28.01 13.37 -1.78
CA SER A 129 27.15 14.13 -2.71
C SER A 129 26.61 15.38 -2.00
N LYS A 130 27.09 16.56 -2.41
CA LYS A 130 26.53 17.88 -2.03
C LYS A 130 25.02 17.81 -2.03
N SER A 131 24.38 18.51 -1.07
CA SER A 131 22.92 18.59 -0.91
C SER A 131 22.20 18.60 -2.27
N VAL A 132 21.57 17.46 -2.60
CA VAL A 132 20.88 17.29 -3.87
C VAL A 132 19.71 18.27 -3.90
N SER A 133 19.77 19.26 -4.78
CA SER A 133 18.70 20.21 -5.00
C SER A 133 17.58 19.57 -5.84
N VAL A 134 16.33 19.99 -5.63
CA VAL A 134 15.23 19.60 -6.52
C VAL A 134 15.54 19.86 -7.99
N ARG A 135 16.43 20.83 -8.26
CA ARG A 135 16.90 21.18 -9.61
C ARG A 135 17.74 20.06 -10.24
N ASP A 136 18.43 19.26 -9.44
CA ASP A 136 19.26 18.15 -9.92
C ASP A 136 18.42 16.97 -10.45
N LEU A 137 17.13 16.90 -10.08
CA LEU A 137 16.17 15.96 -10.68
C LEU A 137 15.98 16.20 -12.19
N PHE A 138 16.19 17.44 -12.65
CA PHE A 138 16.13 17.79 -14.07
C PHE A 138 17.47 17.64 -14.80
N ALA A 139 18.49 17.10 -14.14
CA ALA A 139 19.76 16.79 -14.77
C ALA A 139 19.55 15.81 -15.95
N PRO A 140 20.37 15.91 -17.03
CA PRO A 140 20.22 15.06 -18.23
C PRO A 140 20.17 13.58 -17.94
N ALA A 141 20.91 13.11 -16.92
CA ALA A 141 20.97 11.71 -16.50
C ALA A 141 19.64 11.20 -15.91
N LEU A 142 18.88 12.06 -15.19
CA LEU A 142 17.63 11.69 -14.54
C LEU A 142 16.39 12.05 -15.36
N ARG A 143 16.55 12.89 -16.38
CA ARG A 143 15.45 13.42 -17.20
C ARG A 143 14.60 12.31 -17.82
N PHE A 144 15.21 11.24 -18.30
CA PHE A 144 14.48 10.12 -18.89
C PHE A 144 13.59 9.42 -17.86
N ILE A 145 14.12 9.13 -16.67
CA ILE A 145 13.37 8.50 -15.57
C ILE A 145 12.21 9.39 -15.12
N MET A 146 12.44 10.71 -15.04
CA MET A 146 11.40 11.69 -14.72
C MET A 146 10.28 11.70 -15.75
N ILE A 147 10.60 11.72 -17.05
CA ILE A 147 9.61 11.68 -18.12
C ILE A 147 8.79 10.39 -18.04
N VAL A 148 9.44 9.25 -17.87
CA VAL A 148 8.76 7.96 -17.73
C VAL A 148 7.83 7.95 -16.52
N GLY A 149 8.30 8.41 -15.36
CA GLY A 149 7.49 8.48 -14.13
C GLY A 149 6.26 9.38 -14.27
N ILE A 150 6.44 10.57 -14.84
CA ILE A 150 5.32 11.51 -15.08
C ILE A 150 4.33 10.92 -16.09
N THR A 151 4.84 10.35 -17.18
CA THR A 151 3.98 9.74 -18.22
C THR A 151 3.17 8.59 -17.66
N LEU A 152 3.78 7.69 -16.88
CA LEU A 152 3.07 6.60 -16.21
C LEU A 152 2.02 7.12 -15.23
N GLY A 153 2.35 8.13 -14.44
CA GLY A 153 1.39 8.76 -13.52
C GLY A 153 0.18 9.36 -14.24
N ILE A 154 0.40 10.06 -15.37
CA ILE A 154 -0.68 10.60 -16.19
C ILE A 154 -1.51 9.46 -16.80
N LEU A 155 -0.89 8.47 -17.40
CA LEU A 155 -1.58 7.33 -18.01
C LEU A 155 -2.43 6.57 -16.99
N GLN A 156 -1.93 6.37 -15.78
CA GLN A 156 -2.67 5.72 -14.69
C GLN A 156 -3.97 6.47 -14.35
N GLN A 157 -3.96 7.79 -14.37
CA GLN A 157 -5.16 8.58 -14.10
C GLN A 157 -6.11 8.62 -15.30
N VAL A 158 -5.57 8.72 -16.53
CA VAL A 158 -6.35 8.76 -17.76
C VAL A 158 -7.10 7.46 -18.03
N THR A 159 -6.59 6.31 -17.56
CA THR A 159 -7.31 5.03 -17.65
C THR A 159 -8.65 5.03 -16.91
N GLY A 160 -8.88 5.98 -16.00
CA GLY A 160 -10.15 6.11 -15.28
C GLY A 160 -10.43 5.00 -14.29
N ILE A 161 -9.44 4.16 -13.96
CA ILE A 161 -9.62 3.02 -13.04
C ILE A 161 -10.18 3.46 -11.68
N ASN A 162 -9.71 4.60 -11.16
CA ASN A 162 -10.20 5.16 -9.91
C ASN A 162 -11.68 5.56 -10.01
N ALA A 163 -12.10 6.14 -11.14
CA ALA A 163 -13.50 6.50 -11.37
C ALA A 163 -14.39 5.24 -11.38
N ILE A 164 -13.94 4.17 -12.02
CA ILE A 164 -14.67 2.89 -12.03
C ILE A 164 -14.81 2.34 -10.61
N TYR A 165 -13.75 2.32 -9.80
CA TYR A 165 -13.82 1.83 -8.42
C TYR A 165 -14.76 2.65 -7.54
N PHE A 166 -14.70 3.99 -7.60
CA PHE A 166 -15.53 4.84 -6.75
C PHE A 166 -17.00 4.89 -7.20
N TYR A 167 -17.26 4.78 -8.49
CA TYR A 167 -18.62 4.90 -9.05
C TYR A 167 -19.18 3.57 -9.54
N ALA A 168 -18.55 2.43 -9.26
CA ALA A 168 -18.98 1.11 -9.73
C ALA A 168 -20.48 0.86 -9.48
N THR A 169 -20.92 1.01 -8.25
CA THR A 169 -22.34 0.84 -7.87
C THR A 169 -23.29 1.78 -8.62
N SER A 170 -22.87 3.02 -8.83
CA SER A 170 -23.70 4.01 -9.57
C SER A 170 -23.79 3.69 -11.06
N ILE A 171 -22.68 3.24 -11.64
CA ILE A 171 -22.60 2.83 -13.05
C ILE A 171 -23.52 1.63 -13.28
N PHE A 172 -23.43 0.59 -12.44
CA PHE A 172 -24.27 -0.59 -12.56
C PHE A 172 -25.75 -0.31 -12.34
N LYS A 173 -26.12 0.58 -11.41
CA LYS A 173 -27.51 1.02 -11.23
C LYS A 173 -28.07 1.70 -12.50
N GLN A 174 -27.27 2.50 -13.19
CA GLN A 174 -27.70 3.18 -14.42
C GLN A 174 -27.88 2.23 -15.61
N THR A 175 -27.24 1.07 -15.61
CA THR A 175 -27.43 0.04 -16.65
C THR A 175 -28.73 -0.75 -16.49
N GLY A 176 -29.57 -0.43 -15.50
CA GLY A 176 -30.83 -1.13 -15.23
C GLY A 176 -30.68 -2.43 -14.45
N ILE A 177 -29.49 -2.73 -13.98
CA ILE A 177 -29.22 -3.85 -13.08
C ILE A 177 -29.73 -3.47 -11.70
N GLY A 178 -30.57 -4.33 -11.10
CA GLY A 178 -31.13 -4.09 -9.76
C GLY A 178 -30.04 -3.86 -8.71
N THR A 179 -30.39 -3.19 -7.60
CA THR A 179 -29.44 -2.82 -6.54
C THR A 179 -28.62 -4.00 -6.04
N ASP A 180 -29.23 -5.17 -5.88
CA ASP A 180 -28.56 -6.38 -5.40
C ASP A 180 -27.51 -6.90 -6.42
N ALA A 181 -27.86 -6.86 -7.70
CA ALA A 181 -26.94 -7.24 -8.77
C ALA A 181 -25.82 -6.19 -8.96
N ALA A 182 -26.09 -4.90 -8.71
CA ALA A 182 -25.08 -3.84 -8.77
C ALA A 182 -24.02 -4.00 -7.65
N PHE A 183 -24.41 -4.39 -6.45
CA PHE A 183 -23.46 -4.70 -5.38
C PHE A 183 -22.69 -6.00 -5.64
N SER A 184 -23.39 -7.05 -6.12
CA SER A 184 -22.73 -8.33 -6.44
C SER A 184 -21.75 -8.23 -7.62
N SER A 185 -22.05 -7.40 -8.63
CA SER A 185 -21.15 -7.19 -9.76
C SER A 185 -19.90 -6.38 -9.43
N GLY A 186 -19.92 -5.59 -8.33
CA GLY A 186 -18.74 -4.96 -7.78
C GLY A 186 -17.78 -5.95 -7.09
N VAL A 187 -18.26 -7.17 -6.81
CA VAL A 187 -17.51 -8.27 -6.18
C VAL A 187 -16.87 -9.19 -7.23
N LEU A 188 -17.40 -9.25 -8.44
CA LEU A 188 -16.87 -10.05 -9.55
C LEU A 188 -15.87 -9.24 -10.38
#